data_ba9b2b002f629f29bb6bac3a302c9607
#
_entry.id   ba9b2b002f629f29bb6bac3a302c9607
#
_cell.length_a   1.000
_cell.length_b   1.000
_cell.length_c   1.000
_cell.angle_alpha   90.00
_cell.angle_beta   90.00
_cell.angle_gamma   90.00
#
_symmetry.space_group_name_H-M   'P 1'
#
loop_
_entity.id
_entity.type
_entity.pdbx_description
1 polymer ?
#
loop_
_entity_poly.entity_id
_entity_poly.type
_entity_poly.pdbx_seq_one_letter_code
_entity_poly.pdbx_strand_id
1 'polypeptide(L)'
;MEQISFCRQLAVILRSGLPLLNALQLLQKHGSAKQMLLCYRLQQRLRRGSSLAQALAAEADYGNHLTVTLVAVGEESGELATLLEQLADYYSRQLKLRRFVQRAVTYPAFLLLASLCVLLLFLLYILPVLADTYSAMGVLPAGTLALLLMLKDVLLQQPLAALAVTAGVAAVLWLLGRRLLRWFLRSRLSGNFHGLLLEVRFCRLLALLLESGVGITRAVAIVTDTIDDEQYAKQLRLLNSRLQRGIAIEQAAGGAKELFSPLMLELVCVGASTGYLPQMLQEAVTAGEQRLQQQLGRLQELLVPLLLLVAAIIIAGIVCIVIGPLFEMLSAMPE
;
A
#
# COMPACT_ATOMS: atom_id res chain seq x y z
N MET A 1 -7.61 -0.03 -12.12
CA MET A 1 -7.60 -1.04 -13.20
C MET A 1 -8.01 -0.46 -14.54
N GLU A 2 -9.00 0.38 -14.58
CA GLU A 2 -9.52 0.99 -15.82
C GLU A 2 -8.49 1.85 -16.55
N GLN A 3 -7.70 2.66 -15.84
CA GLN A 3 -6.61 3.45 -16.45
C GLN A 3 -5.57 2.58 -17.17
N ILE A 4 -5.16 1.47 -16.54
CA ILE A 4 -4.19 0.53 -17.13
C ILE A 4 -4.74 -0.08 -18.43
N SER A 5 -5.99 -0.53 -18.37
CA SER A 5 -6.67 -1.13 -19.54
C SER A 5 -6.83 -0.11 -20.67
N PHE A 6 -7.26 1.11 -20.35
CA PHE A 6 -7.41 2.20 -21.31
C PHE A 6 -6.08 2.54 -21.99
N CYS A 7 -5.02 2.83 -21.22
CA CYS A 7 -3.72 3.18 -21.77
C CYS A 7 -3.15 2.06 -22.65
N ARG A 8 -3.24 0.80 -22.18
CA ARG A 8 -2.72 -0.35 -22.93
C ARG A 8 -3.48 -0.60 -24.22
N GLN A 9 -4.81 -0.58 -24.19
CA GLN A 9 -5.63 -0.78 -25.36
C GLN A 9 -5.44 0.35 -26.38
N LEU A 10 -5.40 1.60 -25.91
CA LEU A 10 -5.15 2.74 -26.78
C LEU A 10 -3.77 2.66 -27.43
N ALA A 11 -2.73 2.28 -26.67
CA ALA A 11 -1.38 2.08 -27.19
C ALA A 11 -1.34 1.02 -28.29
N VAL A 12 -1.97 -0.13 -28.10
CA VAL A 12 -2.01 -1.21 -29.09
C VAL A 12 -2.70 -0.76 -30.39
N ILE A 13 -3.83 -0.05 -30.28
CA ILE A 13 -4.57 0.44 -31.44
C ILE A 13 -3.78 1.52 -32.18
N LEU A 14 -3.15 2.46 -31.48
CA LEU A 14 -2.32 3.49 -32.10
C LEU A 14 -1.09 2.89 -32.80
N ARG A 15 -0.49 1.84 -32.23
CA ARG A 15 0.65 1.13 -32.84
C ARG A 15 0.26 0.43 -34.15
N SER A 16 -1.00 0.07 -34.35
CA SER A 16 -1.49 -0.45 -35.62
C SER A 16 -1.67 0.62 -36.72
N GLY A 17 -1.35 1.89 -36.43
CA GLY A 17 -1.42 3.00 -37.38
C GLY A 17 -2.79 3.67 -37.46
N LEU A 18 -3.76 3.31 -36.62
CA LEU A 18 -5.05 3.99 -36.62
C LEU A 18 -4.93 5.43 -36.04
N PRO A 19 -5.58 6.41 -36.69
CA PRO A 19 -5.68 7.76 -36.13
C PRO A 19 -6.32 7.79 -34.75
N LEU A 20 -5.88 8.72 -33.88
CA LEU A 20 -6.30 8.81 -32.49
C LEU A 20 -7.82 8.85 -32.30
N LEU A 21 -8.54 9.64 -33.13
CA LEU A 21 -10.00 9.72 -33.07
C LEU A 21 -10.67 8.38 -33.37
N ASN A 22 -10.15 7.64 -34.35
CA ASN A 22 -10.68 6.32 -34.73
C ASN A 22 -10.37 5.28 -33.65
N ALA A 23 -9.18 5.35 -33.05
CA ALA A 23 -8.79 4.51 -31.93
C ALA A 23 -9.74 4.70 -30.73
N LEU A 24 -10.07 5.93 -30.38
CA LEU A 24 -11.03 6.25 -29.32
C LEU A 24 -12.46 5.79 -29.67
N GLN A 25 -12.88 5.84 -30.96
CA GLN A 25 -14.18 5.33 -31.40
C GLN A 25 -14.26 3.80 -31.24
N LEU A 26 -13.17 3.10 -31.55
CA LEU A 26 -13.10 1.65 -31.38
C LEU A 26 -13.19 1.25 -29.90
N LEU A 27 -12.44 1.95 -29.04
CA LEU A 27 -12.50 1.75 -27.58
C LEU A 27 -13.88 2.09 -27.00
N GLN A 28 -14.55 3.10 -27.54
CA GLN A 28 -15.92 3.44 -27.13
C GLN A 28 -16.91 2.31 -27.41
N LYS A 29 -16.76 1.58 -28.51
CA LYS A 29 -17.68 0.48 -28.89
C LYS A 29 -17.48 -0.79 -28.04
N HIS A 30 -16.26 -1.05 -27.59
CA HIS A 30 -15.89 -2.32 -26.95
C HIS A 30 -15.45 -2.17 -25.48
N GLY A 31 -15.42 -0.96 -24.95
CA GLY A 31 -14.97 -0.66 -23.58
C GLY A 31 -16.03 -0.89 -22.51
N SER A 32 -15.61 -0.81 -21.24
CA SER A 32 -16.55 -0.75 -20.11
C SER A 32 -17.39 0.54 -20.15
N ALA A 33 -18.53 0.58 -19.43
CA ALA A 33 -19.40 1.77 -19.39
C ALA A 33 -18.64 3.06 -19.04
N LYS A 34 -17.67 2.99 -18.13
CA LYS A 34 -16.82 4.13 -17.77
C LYS A 34 -15.84 4.51 -18.89
N GLN A 35 -15.26 3.51 -19.57
CA GLN A 35 -14.38 3.76 -20.71
C GLN A 35 -15.13 4.36 -21.89
N MET A 36 -16.36 3.89 -22.16
CA MET A 36 -17.23 4.46 -23.20
C MET A 36 -17.48 5.95 -22.96
N LEU A 37 -17.83 6.32 -21.72
CA LEU A 37 -18.08 7.71 -21.35
C LEU A 37 -16.81 8.57 -21.44
N LEU A 38 -15.67 8.05 -20.99
CA LEU A 38 -14.37 8.71 -21.14
C LEU A 38 -14.04 8.96 -22.61
N CYS A 39 -14.08 7.91 -23.44
CA CYS A 39 -13.78 8.01 -24.87
C CYS A 39 -14.69 9.01 -25.57
N TYR A 40 -15.98 9.04 -25.24
CA TYR A 40 -16.93 10.03 -25.77
C TYR A 40 -16.52 11.46 -25.42
N ARG A 41 -16.19 11.75 -24.17
CA ARG A 41 -15.76 13.09 -23.71
C ARG A 41 -14.43 13.49 -24.36
N LEU A 42 -13.46 12.58 -24.45
CA LEU A 42 -12.18 12.83 -25.11
C LEU A 42 -12.38 13.17 -26.58
N GLN A 43 -13.19 12.39 -27.31
CA GLN A 43 -13.49 12.68 -28.73
C GLN A 43 -14.13 14.04 -28.92
N GLN A 44 -15.07 14.45 -28.07
CA GLN A 44 -15.68 15.76 -28.15
C GLN A 44 -14.67 16.90 -28.02
N ARG A 45 -13.72 16.78 -27.07
CA ARG A 45 -12.68 17.79 -26.85
C ARG A 45 -11.64 17.82 -27.98
N LEU A 46 -11.21 16.64 -28.45
CA LEU A 46 -10.30 16.54 -29.58
C LEU A 46 -10.91 17.16 -30.86
N ARG A 47 -12.20 16.93 -31.13
CA ARG A 47 -12.90 17.55 -32.26
C ARG A 47 -13.02 19.09 -32.14
N ARG A 48 -12.93 19.62 -30.92
CA ARG A 48 -12.88 21.07 -30.65
C ARG A 48 -11.46 21.66 -30.73
N GLY A 49 -10.47 20.84 -31.11
CA GLY A 49 -9.06 21.26 -31.26
C GLY A 49 -8.21 21.15 -30.01
N SER A 50 -8.71 20.58 -28.90
CA SER A 50 -7.88 20.32 -27.74
C SER A 50 -6.91 19.17 -28.00
N SER A 51 -5.69 19.19 -27.40
CA SER A 51 -4.80 18.04 -27.41
C SER A 51 -5.34 16.92 -26.51
N LEU A 52 -4.87 15.69 -26.69
CA LEU A 52 -5.23 14.55 -25.82
C LEU A 52 -4.81 14.83 -24.37
N ALA A 53 -3.62 15.42 -24.16
CA ALA A 53 -3.14 15.82 -22.86
C ALA A 53 -4.09 16.82 -22.17
N GLN A 54 -4.54 17.86 -22.89
CA GLN A 54 -5.51 18.81 -22.36
C GLN A 54 -6.88 18.17 -22.09
N ALA A 55 -7.31 17.28 -22.96
CA ALA A 55 -8.56 16.55 -22.78
C ALA A 55 -8.53 15.63 -21.56
N LEU A 56 -7.42 14.93 -21.30
CA LEU A 56 -7.21 14.10 -20.12
C LEU A 56 -7.08 14.91 -18.84
N ALA A 57 -6.42 16.07 -18.86
CA ALA A 57 -6.26 16.93 -17.70
C ALA A 57 -7.59 17.36 -17.07
N ALA A 58 -8.65 17.41 -17.86
CA ALA A 58 -9.99 17.75 -17.38
C ALA A 58 -10.80 16.56 -16.86
N GLU A 59 -10.25 15.32 -16.89
CA GLU A 59 -10.89 14.11 -16.36
C GLU A 59 -10.29 13.73 -15.00
N ALA A 60 -11.09 13.75 -13.92
CA ALA A 60 -10.64 13.59 -12.55
C ALA A 60 -9.84 12.29 -12.32
N ASP A 61 -10.24 11.20 -12.97
CA ASP A 61 -9.60 9.89 -12.79
C ASP A 61 -8.32 9.71 -13.64
N TYR A 62 -8.10 10.54 -14.65
CA TYR A 62 -7.01 10.39 -15.64
C TYR A 62 -6.09 11.62 -15.72
N GLY A 63 -6.51 12.75 -15.17
CA GLY A 63 -5.84 14.03 -15.26
C GLY A 63 -4.70 14.24 -14.29
N ASN A 64 -4.07 13.18 -13.75
CA ASN A 64 -2.91 13.38 -12.91
C ASN A 64 -1.72 13.95 -13.71
N HIS A 65 -0.88 14.72 -13.02
CA HIS A 65 0.24 15.45 -13.62
C HIS A 65 1.15 14.57 -14.48
N LEU A 66 1.46 13.36 -14.01
CA LEU A 66 2.29 12.40 -14.74
C LEU A 66 1.66 11.97 -16.07
N THR A 67 0.38 11.55 -16.06
CA THR A 67 -0.34 11.12 -17.26
C THR A 67 -0.40 12.25 -18.29
N VAL A 68 -0.78 13.44 -17.85
CA VAL A 68 -0.92 14.62 -18.72
C VAL A 68 0.42 14.99 -19.35
N THR A 69 1.49 14.98 -18.55
CA THR A 69 2.83 15.35 -19.05
C THR A 69 3.36 14.31 -20.04
N LEU A 70 3.24 13.00 -19.73
CA LEU A 70 3.71 11.95 -20.63
C LEU A 70 2.92 11.92 -21.94
N VAL A 71 1.61 12.13 -21.87
CA VAL A 71 0.77 12.20 -23.07
C VAL A 71 1.12 13.46 -23.89
N ALA A 72 1.39 14.60 -23.26
CA ALA A 72 1.82 15.80 -23.97
C ALA A 72 3.17 15.58 -24.70
N VAL A 73 4.14 14.98 -24.02
CA VAL A 73 5.43 14.60 -24.64
C VAL A 73 5.21 13.62 -25.80
N GLY A 74 4.29 12.64 -25.64
CA GLY A 74 3.97 11.68 -26.70
C GLY A 74 3.27 12.30 -27.91
N GLU A 75 2.45 13.33 -27.70
CA GLU A 75 1.82 14.09 -28.80
C GLU A 75 2.87 14.95 -29.53
N GLU A 76 3.80 15.59 -28.79
CA GLU A 76 4.87 16.42 -29.34
C GLU A 76 5.91 15.60 -30.14
N SER A 77 6.28 14.42 -29.60
CA SER A 77 7.31 13.56 -30.23
C SER A 77 6.74 12.60 -31.31
N GLY A 78 5.42 12.43 -31.37
CA GLY A 78 4.78 11.43 -32.23
C GLY A 78 4.85 10.00 -31.68
N GLU A 79 5.39 9.79 -30.48
CA GLU A 79 5.56 8.47 -29.84
C GLU A 79 4.47 8.14 -28.80
N LEU A 80 3.27 8.67 -29.03
CA LEU A 80 2.15 8.53 -28.10
C LEU A 80 1.84 7.06 -27.72
N ALA A 81 1.94 6.14 -28.70
CA ALA A 81 1.67 4.73 -28.47
C ALA A 81 2.67 4.10 -27.48
N THR A 82 3.96 4.41 -27.64
CA THR A 82 5.04 3.91 -26.78
C THR A 82 4.88 4.44 -25.36
N LEU A 83 4.59 5.73 -25.21
CA LEU A 83 4.42 6.36 -23.91
C LEU A 83 3.16 5.90 -23.17
N LEU A 84 2.07 5.66 -23.86
CA LEU A 84 0.85 5.07 -23.29
C LEU A 84 1.10 3.64 -22.78
N GLU A 85 1.90 2.84 -23.49
CA GLU A 85 2.29 1.51 -23.04
C GLU A 85 3.15 1.56 -21.78
N GLN A 86 4.18 2.41 -21.78
CA GLN A 86 5.03 2.65 -20.60
C GLN A 86 4.22 3.13 -19.39
N LEU A 87 3.25 4.02 -19.61
CA LEU A 87 2.34 4.50 -18.59
C LEU A 87 1.45 3.37 -18.04
N ALA A 88 0.93 2.49 -18.92
CA ALA A 88 0.16 1.32 -18.51
C ALA A 88 1.01 0.35 -17.67
N ASP A 89 2.27 0.15 -18.03
CA ASP A 89 3.20 -0.69 -17.29
C ASP A 89 3.57 -0.08 -15.93
N TYR A 90 3.77 1.23 -15.86
CA TYR A 90 3.98 1.96 -14.60
C TYR A 90 2.81 1.72 -13.63
N TYR A 91 1.58 1.96 -14.06
CA TYR A 91 0.40 1.74 -13.21
C TYR A 91 0.18 0.26 -12.85
N SER A 92 0.49 -0.66 -13.78
CA SER A 92 0.43 -2.10 -13.54
C SER A 92 1.37 -2.54 -12.41
N ARG A 93 2.63 -2.07 -12.44
CA ARG A 93 3.63 -2.35 -11.38
C ARG A 93 3.22 -1.73 -10.04
N GLN A 94 2.72 -0.49 -10.05
CA GLN A 94 2.20 0.16 -8.85
C GLN A 94 1.03 -0.63 -8.23
N LEU A 95 0.12 -1.13 -9.06
CA LEU A 95 -1.00 -1.96 -8.60
C LEU A 95 -0.53 -3.31 -8.04
N LYS A 96 0.48 -3.95 -8.67
CA LYS A 96 1.08 -5.20 -8.16
C LYS A 96 1.67 -4.99 -6.77
N LEU A 97 2.44 -3.93 -6.55
CA LEU A 97 3.02 -3.61 -5.24
C LEU A 97 1.93 -3.37 -4.19
N ARG A 98 0.89 -2.58 -4.52
CA ARG A 98 -0.25 -2.35 -3.63
C ARG A 98 -0.96 -3.65 -3.24
N ARG A 99 -1.20 -4.54 -4.20
CA ARG A 99 -1.82 -5.86 -3.95
C ARG A 99 -0.93 -6.75 -3.09
N PHE A 100 0.38 -6.70 -3.29
CA PHE A 100 1.32 -7.44 -2.47
C PHE A 100 1.25 -7.00 -1.01
N VAL A 101 1.26 -5.69 -0.74
CA VAL A 101 1.08 -5.13 0.61
C VAL A 101 -0.27 -5.52 1.22
N GLN A 102 -1.36 -5.45 0.44
CA GLN A 102 -2.68 -5.85 0.92
C GLN A 102 -2.73 -7.33 1.32
N ARG A 103 -2.16 -8.22 0.51
CA ARG A 103 -2.10 -9.67 0.82
C ARG A 103 -1.28 -9.93 2.09
N ALA A 104 -0.20 -9.19 2.30
CA ALA A 104 0.63 -9.30 3.49
C ALA A 104 -0.16 -9.06 4.79
N VAL A 105 -1.17 -8.18 4.76
CA VAL A 105 -2.00 -7.83 5.92
C VAL A 105 -3.23 -8.73 6.07
N THR A 106 -3.71 -9.36 4.99
CA THR A 106 -4.95 -10.14 5.00
C THR A 106 -4.87 -11.36 5.92
N TYR A 107 -3.77 -12.11 5.88
CA TYR A 107 -3.58 -13.30 6.71
C TYR A 107 -3.55 -12.98 8.22
N PRO A 108 -2.76 -12.01 8.72
CA PRO A 108 -2.80 -11.58 10.11
C PRO A 108 -4.18 -11.10 10.55
N ALA A 109 -4.89 -10.35 9.72
CA ALA A 109 -6.23 -9.88 10.03
C ALA A 109 -7.23 -11.03 10.20
N PHE A 110 -7.17 -12.04 9.33
CA PHE A 110 -8.01 -13.24 9.44
C PHE A 110 -7.72 -14.02 10.72
N LEU A 111 -6.44 -14.21 11.08
CA LEU A 111 -6.06 -14.93 12.29
C LEU A 111 -6.51 -14.21 13.56
N LEU A 112 -6.38 -12.88 13.61
CA LEU A 112 -6.89 -12.07 14.71
C LEU A 112 -8.42 -12.17 14.83
N LEU A 113 -9.12 -12.15 13.70
CA LEU A 113 -10.58 -12.31 13.69
C LEU A 113 -10.99 -13.69 14.22
N ALA A 114 -10.30 -14.75 13.78
CA ALA A 114 -10.55 -16.12 14.28
C ALA A 114 -10.29 -16.24 15.78
N SER A 115 -9.20 -15.66 16.29
CA SER A 115 -8.88 -15.63 17.72
C SER A 115 -9.96 -14.88 18.54
N LEU A 116 -10.46 -13.77 17.99
CA LEU A 116 -11.55 -13.02 18.60
C LEU A 116 -12.86 -13.83 18.64
N CYS A 117 -13.17 -14.55 17.57
CA CYS A 117 -14.34 -15.46 17.54
C CYS A 117 -14.24 -16.55 18.61
N VAL A 118 -13.07 -17.17 18.78
CA VAL A 118 -12.85 -18.17 19.83
C VAL A 118 -13.04 -17.57 21.21
N LEU A 119 -12.51 -16.38 21.47
CA LEU A 119 -12.66 -15.68 22.74
C LEU A 119 -14.14 -15.35 23.02
N LEU A 120 -14.88 -14.88 22.03
CA LEU A 120 -16.32 -14.60 22.17
C LEU A 120 -17.12 -15.87 22.43
N LEU A 121 -16.80 -16.95 21.76
CA LEU A 121 -17.44 -18.26 21.95
C LEU A 121 -17.22 -18.78 23.38
N PHE A 122 -15.98 -18.62 23.90
CA PHE A 122 -15.69 -18.93 25.29
C PHE A 122 -16.53 -18.09 26.27
N LEU A 123 -16.56 -16.77 26.09
CA LEU A 123 -17.29 -15.85 26.97
C LEU A 123 -18.81 -16.09 26.96
N LEU A 124 -19.38 -16.41 25.79
CA LEU A 124 -20.84 -16.51 25.63
C LEU A 124 -21.39 -17.91 25.98
N TYR A 125 -20.61 -18.97 25.74
CA TYR A 125 -21.09 -20.35 25.92
C TYR A 125 -20.40 -21.09 27.05
N ILE A 126 -19.09 -21.06 27.14
CA ILE A 126 -18.34 -21.85 28.11
C ILE A 126 -18.38 -21.21 29.51
N LEU A 127 -18.20 -19.90 29.59
CA LEU A 127 -18.18 -19.18 30.85
C LEU A 127 -19.50 -19.31 31.64
N PRO A 128 -20.73 -19.17 31.05
CA PRO A 128 -21.98 -19.39 31.79
C PRO A 128 -22.12 -20.81 32.33
N VAL A 129 -21.77 -21.82 31.52
CA VAL A 129 -21.82 -23.22 31.97
C VAL A 129 -20.93 -23.46 33.19
N LEU A 130 -19.72 -22.86 33.18
CA LEU A 130 -18.83 -22.91 34.34
C LEU A 130 -19.44 -22.21 35.55
N ALA A 131 -20.00 -21.01 35.37
CA ALA A 131 -20.63 -20.25 36.46
C ALA A 131 -21.81 -21.01 37.10
N ASP A 132 -22.64 -21.65 36.28
CA ASP A 132 -23.76 -22.46 36.76
C ASP A 132 -23.25 -23.70 37.52
N THR A 133 -22.21 -24.32 37.06
CA THR A 133 -21.55 -25.46 37.74
C THR A 133 -21.00 -25.08 39.12
N TYR A 134 -20.28 -23.94 39.21
CA TYR A 134 -19.74 -23.45 40.48
C TYR A 134 -20.84 -23.02 41.46
N SER A 135 -21.89 -22.38 40.97
CA SER A 135 -23.05 -22.02 41.83
C SER A 135 -23.76 -23.27 42.37
N ALA A 136 -23.90 -24.32 41.55
CA ALA A 136 -24.49 -25.61 41.98
C ALA A 136 -23.64 -26.31 43.05
N MET A 137 -22.33 -26.06 43.09
CA MET A 137 -21.40 -26.57 44.10
C MET A 137 -21.30 -25.68 45.37
N GLY A 138 -22.08 -24.60 45.44
CA GLY A 138 -22.12 -23.68 46.58
C GLY A 138 -20.91 -22.73 46.67
N VAL A 139 -20.08 -22.62 45.61
CA VAL A 139 -18.93 -21.76 45.55
C VAL A 139 -19.31 -20.45 44.87
N LEU A 140 -19.17 -19.32 45.56
CA LEU A 140 -19.40 -18.00 44.98
C LEU A 140 -18.27 -17.66 44.01
N PRO A 141 -18.59 -17.20 42.78
CA PRO A 141 -17.57 -16.80 41.81
C PRO A 141 -16.79 -15.59 42.36
N ALA A 142 -15.50 -15.80 42.61
CA ALA A 142 -14.59 -14.77 43.13
C ALA A 142 -13.50 -14.40 42.10
N GLY A 143 -12.86 -13.27 42.32
CA GLY A 143 -11.68 -12.86 41.53
C GLY A 143 -11.97 -12.63 40.05
N THR A 144 -11.15 -13.23 39.18
CA THR A 144 -11.19 -13.07 37.72
C THR A 144 -12.48 -13.60 37.11
N LEU A 145 -13.08 -14.67 37.68
CA LEU A 145 -14.34 -15.26 37.24
C LEU A 145 -15.51 -14.27 37.41
N ALA A 146 -15.58 -13.60 38.58
CA ALA A 146 -16.60 -12.60 38.85
C ALA A 146 -16.53 -11.41 37.85
N LEU A 147 -15.35 -10.97 37.55
CA LEU A 147 -15.12 -9.86 36.62
C LEU A 147 -15.54 -10.24 35.17
N LEU A 148 -15.27 -11.47 34.76
CA LEU A 148 -15.69 -11.98 33.44
C LEU A 148 -17.21 -12.21 33.36
N LEU A 149 -17.86 -12.62 34.47
CA LEU A 149 -19.31 -12.75 34.53
C LEU A 149 -20.00 -11.38 34.47
N MET A 150 -19.48 -10.35 35.15
CA MET A 150 -19.94 -8.98 34.98
C MET A 150 -19.81 -8.49 33.55
N LEU A 151 -18.68 -8.79 32.88
CA LEU A 151 -18.49 -8.44 31.50
C LEU A 151 -19.49 -9.14 30.57
N LYS A 152 -19.79 -10.43 30.81
CA LYS A 152 -20.82 -11.20 30.10
C LYS A 152 -22.21 -10.59 30.31
N ASP A 153 -22.57 -10.24 31.54
CA ASP A 153 -23.92 -9.70 31.86
C ASP A 153 -24.13 -8.35 31.17
N VAL A 154 -23.13 -7.49 31.14
CA VAL A 154 -23.15 -6.25 30.35
C VAL A 154 -23.32 -6.52 28.85
N LEU A 155 -22.64 -7.57 28.32
CA LEU A 155 -22.72 -7.95 26.91
C LEU A 155 -24.10 -8.54 26.54
N LEU A 156 -24.77 -9.30 27.45
CA LEU A 156 -26.04 -9.97 27.16
C LEU A 156 -27.27 -9.09 27.45
N GLN A 157 -27.23 -8.25 28.51
CA GLN A 157 -28.35 -7.39 28.88
C GLN A 157 -28.56 -6.20 27.93
N GLN A 158 -27.54 -5.78 27.24
CA GLN A 158 -27.63 -4.69 26.27
C GLN A 158 -27.01 -5.11 24.92
N PRO A 159 -27.81 -5.61 23.97
CA PRO A 159 -27.31 -6.03 22.66
C PRO A 159 -26.59 -4.88 21.89
N LEU A 160 -26.98 -3.63 22.15
CA LEU A 160 -26.29 -2.44 21.66
C LEU A 160 -24.91 -2.26 22.30
N ALA A 161 -24.77 -2.57 23.60
CA ALA A 161 -23.49 -2.52 24.29
C ALA A 161 -22.52 -3.64 23.82
N ALA A 162 -23.08 -4.84 23.58
CA ALA A 162 -22.30 -5.94 22.98
C ALA A 162 -21.76 -5.57 21.60
N LEU A 163 -22.60 -4.95 20.78
CA LEU A 163 -22.21 -4.47 19.44
C LEU A 163 -21.21 -3.30 19.54
N ALA A 164 -21.36 -2.43 20.53
CA ALA A 164 -20.41 -1.35 20.80
C ALA A 164 -19.06 -1.85 21.32
N VAL A 165 -19.05 -2.86 22.20
CA VAL A 165 -17.81 -3.47 22.73
C VAL A 165 -17.08 -4.25 21.62
N THR A 166 -17.78 -5.07 20.84
CA THR A 166 -17.16 -5.80 19.70
C THR A 166 -16.66 -4.85 18.62
N ALA A 167 -17.45 -3.83 18.28
CA ALA A 167 -17.04 -2.77 17.35
C ALA A 167 -15.86 -1.94 17.93
N GLY A 168 -15.88 -1.64 19.22
CA GLY A 168 -14.81 -0.95 19.94
C GLY A 168 -13.51 -1.75 19.94
N VAL A 169 -13.55 -3.05 20.26
CA VAL A 169 -12.40 -3.95 20.21
C VAL A 169 -11.88 -4.08 18.78
N ALA A 170 -12.77 -4.26 17.80
CA ALA A 170 -12.40 -4.30 16.39
C ALA A 170 -11.79 -2.96 15.94
N ALA A 171 -12.34 -1.83 16.36
CA ALA A 171 -11.81 -0.49 16.08
C ALA A 171 -10.44 -0.25 16.75
N VAL A 172 -10.27 -0.67 18.01
CA VAL A 172 -9.00 -0.60 18.74
C VAL A 172 -7.95 -1.48 18.07
N LEU A 173 -8.28 -2.72 17.71
CA LEU A 173 -7.39 -3.61 16.97
C LEU A 173 -7.04 -3.04 15.60
N TRP A 174 -7.99 -2.46 14.89
CA TRP A 174 -7.76 -1.78 13.62
C TRP A 174 -6.91 -0.51 13.78
N LEU A 175 -7.17 0.31 14.80
CA LEU A 175 -6.38 1.50 15.11
C LEU A 175 -4.99 1.15 15.59
N LEU A 176 -4.84 0.14 16.47
CA LEU A 176 -3.56 -0.40 16.92
C LEU A 176 -2.79 -1.01 15.75
N GLY A 177 -3.41 -1.83 14.93
CA GLY A 177 -2.81 -2.39 13.72
C GLY A 177 -2.37 -1.29 12.76
N ARG A 178 -3.21 -0.28 12.55
CA ARG A 178 -2.88 0.89 11.72
C ARG A 178 -1.82 1.80 12.36
N ARG A 179 -1.77 1.88 13.69
CA ARG A 179 -0.79 2.65 14.44
C ARG A 179 0.55 1.90 14.54
N LEU A 180 0.51 0.59 14.77
CA LEU A 180 1.66 -0.31 14.73
C LEU A 180 2.26 -0.38 13.31
N LEU A 181 1.43 -0.50 12.29
CA LEU A 181 1.89 -0.47 10.89
C LEU A 181 2.52 0.89 10.55
N ARG A 182 1.91 2.01 10.96
CA ARG A 182 2.51 3.35 10.77
C ARG A 182 3.77 3.54 11.60
N TRP A 183 3.77 3.08 12.86
CA TRP A 183 4.94 3.12 13.72
C TRP A 183 6.06 2.23 13.17
N PHE A 184 5.74 1.03 12.71
CA PHE A 184 6.68 0.11 12.07
C PHE A 184 7.22 0.69 10.76
N LEU A 185 6.36 1.24 9.90
CA LEU A 185 6.79 1.92 8.67
C LEU A 185 7.64 3.18 8.95
N ARG A 186 7.54 3.75 10.14
CA ARG A 186 8.26 4.96 10.57
C ARG A 186 9.44 4.67 11.50
N SER A 187 9.52 3.47 12.08
CA SER A 187 10.57 3.09 13.03
C SER A 187 11.88 2.74 12.31
N ARG A 188 13.01 2.98 13.01
CA ARG A 188 14.35 2.58 12.55
C ARG A 188 14.48 1.08 12.27
N LEU A 189 13.62 0.21 12.84
CA LEU A 189 13.57 -1.22 12.55
C LEU A 189 13.07 -1.54 11.13
N SER A 190 12.20 -0.68 10.56
CA SER A 190 11.78 -0.77 9.15
C SER A 190 12.82 -0.16 8.20
N GLY A 191 13.95 0.30 8.74
CA GLY A 191 15.10 0.83 8.03
C GLY A 191 14.72 1.44 6.69
N ASN A 192 14.29 2.69 6.67
CA ASN A 192 14.05 3.45 5.45
C ASN A 192 13.02 2.86 4.45
N PHE A 193 12.05 2.00 4.88
CA PHE A 193 11.03 1.47 3.94
C PHE A 193 10.32 2.59 3.17
N HIS A 194 9.95 3.66 3.87
CA HIS A 194 9.33 4.83 3.24
C HIS A 194 10.29 5.53 2.27
N GLY A 195 11.53 5.74 2.68
CA GLY A 195 12.58 6.31 1.81
C GLY A 195 12.84 5.43 0.60
N LEU A 196 12.96 4.12 0.79
CA LEU A 196 13.15 3.17 -0.30
C LEU A 196 11.96 3.15 -1.27
N LEU A 197 10.72 3.27 -0.77
CA LEU A 197 9.52 3.37 -1.61
C LEU A 197 9.54 4.63 -2.48
N LEU A 198 9.95 5.76 -1.91
CA LEU A 198 10.08 7.03 -2.62
C LEU A 198 11.24 6.99 -3.62
N GLU A 199 12.37 6.38 -3.26
CA GLU A 199 13.52 6.17 -4.14
C GLU A 199 13.14 5.32 -5.36
N VAL A 200 12.48 4.18 -5.16
CA VAL A 200 12.00 3.31 -6.25
C VAL A 200 11.00 4.06 -7.14
N ARG A 201 10.10 4.84 -6.55
CA ARG A 201 9.14 5.66 -7.31
C ARG A 201 9.86 6.73 -8.13
N PHE A 202 10.84 7.41 -7.53
CA PHE A 202 11.68 8.41 -8.20
C PHE A 202 12.46 7.81 -9.37
N CYS A 203 13.21 6.74 -9.15
CA CYS A 203 14.00 6.07 -10.19
C CYS A 203 13.13 5.62 -11.36
N ARG A 204 11.97 5.04 -11.07
CA ARG A 204 11.03 4.55 -12.10
C ARG A 204 10.48 5.67 -12.95
N LEU A 205 10.05 6.77 -12.32
CA LEU A 205 9.52 7.92 -13.05
C LEU A 205 10.62 8.63 -13.84
N LEU A 206 11.80 8.76 -13.27
CA LEU A 206 12.94 9.36 -13.93
C LEU A 206 13.38 8.54 -15.14
N ALA A 207 13.52 7.22 -14.99
CA ALA A 207 13.84 6.32 -16.11
C ALA A 207 12.83 6.46 -17.25
N LEU A 208 11.53 6.41 -16.92
CA LEU A 208 10.44 6.54 -17.87
C LEU A 208 10.53 7.85 -18.67
N LEU A 209 10.75 8.99 -17.99
CA LEU A 209 10.83 10.30 -18.63
C LEU A 209 12.10 10.44 -19.50
N LEU A 210 13.22 9.91 -19.04
CA LEU A 210 14.47 9.93 -19.81
C LEU A 210 14.39 9.04 -21.06
N GLU A 211 13.77 7.85 -20.96
CA GLU A 211 13.51 6.98 -22.13
C GLU A 211 12.58 7.64 -23.14
N SER A 212 11.70 8.50 -22.66
CA SER A 212 10.80 9.31 -23.49
C SER A 212 11.48 10.53 -24.11
N GLY A 213 12.81 10.69 -23.95
CA GLY A 213 13.57 11.82 -24.49
C GLY A 213 13.43 13.12 -23.70
N VAL A 214 12.80 13.10 -22.53
CA VAL A 214 12.71 14.30 -21.67
C VAL A 214 14.05 14.60 -21.05
N GLY A 215 14.57 15.81 -21.21
CA GLY A 215 15.84 16.22 -20.60
C GLY A 215 15.81 16.08 -19.06
N ILE A 216 16.95 15.68 -18.48
CA ILE A 216 17.07 15.29 -17.07
C ILE A 216 16.55 16.33 -16.09
N THR A 217 16.85 17.60 -16.32
CA THR A 217 16.40 18.71 -15.45
C THR A 217 14.87 18.84 -15.44
N ARG A 218 14.25 18.74 -16.62
CA ARG A 218 12.77 18.75 -16.76
C ARG A 218 12.16 17.48 -16.17
N ALA A 219 12.79 16.32 -16.37
CA ALA A 219 12.35 15.05 -15.82
C ALA A 219 12.35 15.06 -14.28
N VAL A 220 13.41 15.54 -13.63
CA VAL A 220 13.48 15.67 -12.17
C VAL A 220 12.43 16.65 -11.64
N ALA A 221 12.17 17.76 -12.33
CA ALA A 221 11.11 18.71 -11.95
C ALA A 221 9.72 18.02 -11.95
N ILE A 222 9.37 17.33 -13.04
CA ILE A 222 8.09 16.61 -13.18
C ILE A 222 7.94 15.56 -12.08
N VAL A 223 8.99 14.78 -11.81
CA VAL A 223 8.95 13.75 -10.75
C VAL A 223 8.75 14.39 -9.38
N THR A 224 9.42 15.51 -9.12
CA THR A 224 9.29 16.25 -7.85
C THR A 224 7.85 16.68 -7.59
N ASP A 225 7.15 17.18 -8.61
CA ASP A 225 5.75 17.61 -8.50
C ASP A 225 4.76 16.43 -8.36
N THR A 226 5.21 15.21 -8.67
CA THR A 226 4.37 14.00 -8.57
C THR A 226 4.52 13.31 -7.20
N ILE A 227 5.51 13.69 -6.39
CA ILE A 227 5.77 13.07 -5.08
C ILE A 227 5.07 13.86 -3.98
N ASP A 228 4.21 13.15 -3.21
CA ASP A 228 3.38 13.74 -2.15
C ASP A 228 4.16 14.04 -0.86
N ASP A 229 5.37 13.47 -0.68
CA ASP A 229 6.20 13.70 0.50
C ASP A 229 6.99 15.01 0.39
N GLU A 230 6.64 15.98 1.25
CA GLU A 230 7.21 17.32 1.18
C GLU A 230 8.70 17.38 1.54
N GLN A 231 9.17 16.51 2.46
CA GLN A 231 10.59 16.45 2.82
C GLN A 231 11.43 15.92 1.65
N TYR A 232 10.95 14.84 1.05
CA TYR A 232 11.59 14.25 -0.13
C TYR A 232 11.55 15.21 -1.33
N ALA A 233 10.42 15.86 -1.58
CA ALA A 233 10.26 16.86 -2.63
C ALA A 233 11.20 18.07 -2.46
N LYS A 234 11.41 18.57 -1.22
CA LYS A 234 12.37 19.65 -0.96
C LYS A 234 13.80 19.26 -1.36
N GLN A 235 14.22 18.04 -1.04
CA GLN A 235 15.55 17.56 -1.38
C GLN A 235 15.67 17.32 -2.88
N LEU A 236 14.63 16.87 -3.56
CA LEU A 236 14.61 16.77 -5.03
C LEU A 236 14.65 18.14 -5.71
N ARG A 237 14.02 19.17 -5.15
CA ARG A 237 14.15 20.56 -5.64
C ARG A 237 15.58 21.05 -5.52
N LEU A 238 16.29 20.72 -4.44
CA LEU A 238 17.72 21.04 -4.30
C LEU A 238 18.55 20.28 -5.34
N LEU A 239 18.27 19.00 -5.56
CA LEU A 239 18.90 18.22 -6.63
C LEU A 239 18.68 18.89 -8.00
N ASN A 240 17.43 19.24 -8.32
CA ASN A 240 17.09 19.90 -9.57
C ASN A 240 17.79 21.25 -9.74
N SER A 241 17.90 22.06 -8.68
CA SER A 241 18.60 23.34 -8.72
C SER A 241 20.09 23.19 -9.02
N ARG A 242 20.72 22.10 -8.59
CA ARG A 242 22.13 21.76 -8.93
C ARG A 242 22.24 21.37 -10.41
N LEU A 243 21.33 20.53 -10.92
CA LEU A 243 21.28 20.16 -12.34
C LEU A 243 21.07 21.39 -13.25
N GLN A 244 20.21 22.33 -12.84
CA GLN A 244 20.00 23.59 -13.58
C GLN A 244 21.25 24.47 -13.65
N ARG A 245 22.15 24.36 -12.66
CA ARG A 245 23.45 25.04 -12.65
C ARG A 245 24.52 24.32 -13.48
N GLY A 246 24.17 23.24 -14.16
CA GLY A 246 25.09 22.46 -14.98
C GLY A 246 25.96 21.46 -14.20
N ILE A 247 25.66 21.21 -12.91
CA ILE A 247 26.35 20.20 -12.14
C ILE A 247 25.93 18.83 -12.65
N ALA A 248 26.89 17.96 -12.96
CA ALA A 248 26.62 16.60 -13.42
C ALA A 248 25.80 15.81 -12.40
N ILE A 249 24.93 14.89 -12.88
CA ILE A 249 23.98 14.19 -12.04
C ILE A 249 24.67 13.35 -10.95
N GLU A 250 25.84 12.80 -11.23
CA GLU A 250 26.64 12.02 -10.26
C GLU A 250 27.02 12.87 -9.04
N GLN A 251 27.48 14.09 -9.30
CA GLN A 251 27.87 15.04 -8.25
C GLN A 251 26.64 15.61 -7.54
N ALA A 252 25.58 15.91 -8.29
CA ALA A 252 24.35 16.43 -7.75
C ALA A 252 23.66 15.40 -6.81
N ALA A 253 23.62 14.13 -7.22
CA ALA A 253 23.08 13.01 -6.45
C ALA A 253 23.98 12.66 -5.25
N GLY A 254 25.31 12.67 -5.41
CA GLY A 254 26.27 12.46 -4.34
C GLY A 254 26.14 13.46 -3.19
N GLY A 255 25.68 14.67 -3.47
CA GLY A 255 25.35 15.68 -2.45
C GLY A 255 23.99 15.49 -1.76
N ALA A 256 23.21 14.48 -2.15
CA ALA A 256 21.90 14.13 -1.61
C ALA A 256 21.88 12.69 -1.06
N LYS A 257 22.96 12.30 -0.35
CA LYS A 257 23.17 10.93 0.19
C LYS A 257 22.05 10.46 1.14
N GLU A 258 21.31 11.36 1.73
CA GLU A 258 20.19 11.02 2.60
C GLU A 258 18.94 10.55 1.84
N LEU A 259 18.84 10.89 0.54
CA LEU A 259 17.72 10.53 -0.33
C LEU A 259 17.88 9.16 -0.96
N PHE A 260 19.11 8.77 -1.23
CA PHE A 260 19.42 7.68 -2.14
C PHE A 260 20.25 6.60 -1.45
N SER A 261 19.92 5.34 -1.74
CA SER A 261 20.73 4.21 -1.29
C SER A 261 22.11 4.22 -1.97
N PRO A 262 23.15 3.67 -1.32
CA PRO A 262 24.47 3.56 -1.92
C PRO A 262 24.47 2.89 -3.31
N LEU A 263 23.67 1.83 -3.45
CA LEU A 263 23.54 1.12 -4.74
C LEU A 263 22.95 2.03 -5.83
N MET A 264 21.93 2.84 -5.49
CA MET A 264 21.38 3.76 -6.48
C MET A 264 22.40 4.80 -6.92
N LEU A 265 23.19 5.35 -5.97
CA LEU A 265 24.24 6.32 -6.31
C LEU A 265 25.28 5.72 -7.24
N GLU A 266 25.72 4.47 -6.99
CA GLU A 266 26.65 3.75 -7.87
C GLU A 266 26.06 3.55 -9.26
N LEU A 267 24.81 3.11 -9.37
CA LEU A 267 24.14 2.92 -10.66
C LEU A 267 23.97 4.24 -11.43
N VAL A 268 23.67 5.33 -10.73
CA VAL A 268 23.61 6.67 -11.35
C VAL A 268 24.98 7.09 -11.87
N CYS A 269 26.06 6.87 -11.11
CA CYS A 269 27.41 7.17 -11.56
C CYS A 269 27.80 6.36 -12.80
N VAL A 270 27.53 5.06 -12.81
CA VAL A 270 27.77 4.19 -13.97
C VAL A 270 26.92 4.62 -15.16
N GLY A 271 25.64 4.86 -14.96
CA GLY A 271 24.74 5.26 -16.04
C GLY A 271 25.08 6.60 -16.66
N ALA A 272 25.51 7.55 -15.84
CA ALA A 272 25.91 8.87 -16.32
C ALA A 272 27.25 8.83 -17.10
N SER A 273 28.23 8.07 -16.61
CA SER A 273 29.54 7.92 -17.29
C SER A 273 29.46 7.11 -18.61
N THR A 274 28.50 6.17 -18.69
CA THR A 274 28.34 5.31 -19.88
C THR A 274 27.28 5.80 -20.86
N GLY A 275 26.46 6.80 -20.49
CA GLY A 275 25.32 7.28 -21.27
C GLY A 275 24.07 6.39 -21.19
N TYR A 276 24.09 5.32 -20.38
CA TYR A 276 22.98 4.38 -20.19
C TYR A 276 22.20 4.63 -18.91
N LEU A 277 22.02 5.90 -18.54
CA LEU A 277 21.35 6.29 -17.29
C LEU A 277 19.93 5.72 -17.14
N PRO A 278 19.05 5.70 -18.16
CA PRO A 278 17.72 5.12 -18.03
C PRO A 278 17.76 3.63 -17.65
N GLN A 279 18.64 2.85 -18.29
CA GLN A 279 18.79 1.41 -18.02
C GLN A 279 19.30 1.16 -16.59
N MET A 280 20.29 1.94 -16.13
CA MET A 280 20.82 1.83 -14.77
C MET A 280 19.76 2.22 -13.71
N LEU A 281 18.92 3.19 -14.01
CA LEU A 281 17.77 3.52 -13.15
C LEU A 281 16.74 2.39 -13.11
N GLN A 282 16.51 1.66 -14.21
CA GLN A 282 15.65 0.46 -14.20
C GLN A 282 16.22 -0.67 -13.35
N GLU A 283 17.54 -0.88 -13.38
CA GLU A 283 18.22 -1.82 -12.48
C GLU A 283 18.08 -1.40 -11.01
N ALA A 284 18.21 -0.10 -10.72
CA ALA A 284 17.94 0.44 -9.37
C ALA A 284 16.50 0.18 -8.92
N VAL A 285 15.53 0.33 -9.81
CA VAL A 285 14.12 0.00 -9.55
C VAL A 285 13.95 -1.47 -9.22
N THR A 286 14.53 -2.36 -10.02
CA THR A 286 14.42 -3.83 -9.83
C THR A 286 15.02 -4.26 -8.49
N ALA A 287 16.21 -3.78 -8.17
CA ALA A 287 16.87 -4.04 -6.90
C ALA A 287 16.09 -3.46 -5.70
N GLY A 288 15.55 -2.25 -5.86
CA GLY A 288 14.73 -1.59 -4.84
C GLY A 288 13.40 -2.34 -4.59
N GLU A 289 12.72 -2.80 -5.63
CA GLU A 289 11.51 -3.63 -5.51
C GLU A 289 11.78 -4.95 -4.79
N GLN A 290 12.89 -5.61 -5.09
CA GLN A 290 13.29 -6.85 -4.39
C GLN A 290 13.56 -6.59 -2.90
N ARG A 291 14.23 -5.49 -2.55
CA ARG A 291 14.43 -5.08 -1.15
C ARG A 291 13.12 -4.78 -0.44
N LEU A 292 12.18 -4.08 -1.10
CA LEU A 292 10.83 -3.83 -0.54
C LEU A 292 10.09 -5.13 -0.28
N GLN A 293 10.13 -6.09 -1.21
CA GLN A 293 9.51 -7.40 -1.05
C GLN A 293 10.14 -8.20 0.09
N GLN A 294 11.47 -8.20 0.20
CA GLN A 294 12.19 -8.86 1.31
C GLN A 294 11.83 -8.26 2.67
N GLN A 295 11.76 -6.93 2.77
CA GLN A 295 11.37 -6.26 4.03
C GLN A 295 9.93 -6.61 4.43
N LEU A 296 9.00 -6.66 3.46
CA LEU A 296 7.62 -7.08 3.71
C LEU A 296 7.51 -8.56 4.07
N GLY A 297 8.33 -9.43 3.44
CA GLY A 297 8.40 -10.85 3.75
C GLY A 297 8.86 -11.08 5.20
N ARG A 298 9.94 -10.44 5.64
CA ARG A 298 10.41 -10.49 7.03
C ARG A 298 9.36 -10.04 8.03
N LEU A 299 8.56 -9.03 7.68
CA LEU A 299 7.45 -8.59 8.52
C LEU A 299 6.41 -9.70 8.71
N GLN A 300 6.05 -10.40 7.63
CA GLN A 300 5.11 -11.52 7.69
C GLN A 300 5.65 -12.67 8.54
N GLU A 301 6.93 -13.01 8.38
CA GLU A 301 7.60 -14.06 9.16
C GLU A 301 7.59 -13.77 10.67
N LEU A 302 7.70 -12.50 11.08
CA LEU A 302 7.65 -12.11 12.50
C LEU A 302 6.22 -12.04 13.05
N LEU A 303 5.24 -11.69 12.21
CA LEU A 303 3.84 -11.56 12.64
C LEU A 303 3.23 -12.91 13.01
N VAL A 304 3.57 -14.00 12.32
CA VAL A 304 3.01 -15.33 12.58
C VAL A 304 3.35 -15.85 13.98
N PRO A 305 4.63 -15.90 14.43
CA PRO A 305 4.96 -16.29 15.79
C PRO A 305 4.33 -15.40 16.86
N LEU A 306 4.28 -14.09 16.63
CA LEU A 306 3.66 -13.15 17.56
C LEU A 306 2.16 -13.43 17.73
N LEU A 307 1.45 -13.73 16.65
CA LEU A 307 0.03 -14.07 16.70
C LEU A 307 -0.23 -15.43 17.37
N LEU A 308 0.64 -16.41 17.14
CA LEU A 308 0.59 -17.69 17.85
C LEU A 308 0.82 -17.52 19.35
N LEU A 309 1.75 -16.65 19.74
CA LEU A 309 2.00 -16.33 21.15
C LEU A 309 0.78 -15.66 21.80
N VAL A 310 0.14 -14.72 21.10
CA VAL A 310 -1.11 -14.09 21.56
C VAL A 310 -2.22 -15.13 21.73
N ALA A 311 -2.40 -16.02 20.75
CA ALA A 311 -3.38 -17.10 20.83
C ALA A 311 -3.07 -18.06 22.00
N ALA A 312 -1.81 -18.43 22.21
CA ALA A 312 -1.38 -19.25 23.32
C ALA A 312 -1.65 -18.60 24.69
N ILE A 313 -1.41 -17.28 24.83
CA ILE A 313 -1.73 -16.53 26.05
C ILE A 313 -3.23 -16.53 26.33
N ILE A 314 -4.06 -16.35 25.29
CA ILE A 314 -5.53 -16.41 25.42
C ILE A 314 -5.95 -17.79 25.90
N ILE A 315 -5.45 -18.86 25.29
CA ILE A 315 -5.79 -20.24 25.68
C ILE A 315 -5.30 -20.55 27.09
N ALA A 316 -4.07 -20.17 27.45
CA ALA A 316 -3.55 -20.35 28.79
C ALA A 316 -4.39 -19.59 29.84
N GLY A 317 -4.80 -18.36 29.53
CA GLY A 317 -5.71 -17.59 30.38
C GLY A 317 -7.05 -18.28 30.61
N ILE A 318 -7.65 -18.83 29.54
CA ILE A 318 -8.88 -19.62 29.61
C ILE A 318 -8.67 -20.84 30.52
N VAL A 319 -7.60 -21.60 30.32
CA VAL A 319 -7.27 -22.79 31.13
C VAL A 319 -7.08 -22.43 32.60
N CYS A 320 -6.35 -21.35 32.91
CA CYS A 320 -6.18 -20.89 34.29
C CYS A 320 -7.51 -20.49 34.97
N ILE A 321 -8.40 -19.85 34.23
CA ILE A 321 -9.74 -19.45 34.73
C ILE A 321 -10.62 -20.67 35.01
N VAL A 322 -10.48 -21.74 34.21
CA VAL A 322 -11.25 -22.98 34.37
C VAL A 322 -10.67 -23.83 35.51
N ILE A 323 -9.36 -23.98 35.57
CA ILE A 323 -8.70 -24.90 36.51
C ILE A 323 -8.50 -24.26 37.89
N GLY A 324 -8.27 -22.96 37.99
CA GLY A 324 -8.00 -22.26 39.25
C GLY A 324 -9.03 -22.57 40.35
N PRO A 325 -10.34 -22.34 40.13
CA PRO A 325 -11.36 -22.65 41.12
C PRO A 325 -11.49 -24.15 41.45
N LEU A 326 -11.18 -25.05 40.52
CA LEU A 326 -11.18 -26.50 40.78
C LEU A 326 -10.09 -26.91 41.80
N PHE A 327 -8.92 -26.29 41.71
CA PHE A 327 -7.87 -26.51 42.71
C PHE A 327 -8.21 -25.93 44.10
N GLU A 328 -8.86 -24.77 44.15
CA GLU A 328 -9.33 -24.18 45.41
C GLU A 328 -10.37 -25.10 46.08
N MET A 329 -11.25 -25.74 45.33
CA MET A 329 -12.21 -26.70 45.83
C MET A 329 -11.57 -27.99 46.38
N LEU A 330 -10.61 -28.53 45.66
CA LEU A 330 -9.88 -29.73 46.10
C LEU A 330 -9.12 -29.46 47.40
N SER A 331 -8.57 -28.27 47.57
CA SER A 331 -7.85 -27.85 48.80
C SER A 331 -8.78 -27.49 49.97
N ALA A 332 -10.04 -27.23 49.71
CA ALA A 332 -11.05 -26.91 50.72
C ALA A 332 -11.86 -28.12 51.21
N MET A 333 -11.69 -29.33 50.65
CA MET A 333 -12.27 -30.58 51.17
C MET A 333 -11.49 -31.02 52.41
N PRO A 334 -12.09 -31.05 53.61
CA PRO A 334 -11.46 -31.64 54.78
C PRO A 334 -11.32 -33.17 54.59
N GLU A 335 -10.18 -33.71 54.99
CA GLU A 335 -9.93 -35.18 55.08
C GLU A 335 -10.94 -35.91 55.94
#